data_80cb167409a969c257373eb83970b9b7
#
_entry.id   80cb167409a969c257373eb83970b9b7
#
_cell.length_a   1.000
_cell.length_b   1.000
_cell.length_c   1.000
_cell.angle_alpha   90.00
_cell.angle_beta   90.00
_cell.angle_gamma   90.00
#
_symmetry.space_group_name_H-M   'P 1'
#
loop_
_entity.id
_entity.type
_entity.pdbx_description
1 polymer ?
#
loop_
_entity_poly.entity_id
_entity_poly.type
_entity_poly.pdbx_seq_one_letter_code
_entity_poly.pdbx_strand_id
1 'polypeptide(L)'
;MKHIIILGDGMADWPVKSLGDKTLLQYAKTPYMDKLARMGRNGRLITVAEGFHPGSEVANMSVLGYNLPKVYEGRGPLEAASIGVDLKPGEMAMRCNLICVEGEILKNHSSGHISTEEADVLIQYLQEKLGNDRVRFHTGVQYRHLLVIKGGNKELDCTPPHDVPLKPFRPLMVKPLVPEAQETADLINDLILKSQELLKNHPLNLKRMSEGKDPANSIWPWSPGYRPQMPAFSETFPQVKKGAVISAVDLINGIGYYAGLRRIAVEGATGLYNTNYENKVAAALEALKTDDFVY
;
A
#
# COMPACT_ATOMS: atom_id res chain seq x y z
N MET A 1 -21.04 21.79 9.94
CA MET A 1 -19.88 22.45 9.27
C MET A 1 -19.27 21.44 8.34
N LYS A 2 -18.79 21.81 7.16
CA LYS A 2 -18.12 20.91 6.23
C LYS A 2 -16.61 21.03 6.41
N HIS A 3 -15.91 19.89 6.42
CA HIS A 3 -14.46 19.82 6.57
C HIS A 3 -13.85 19.11 5.36
N ILE A 4 -12.68 19.58 4.93
CA ILE A 4 -11.92 18.96 3.87
C ILE A 4 -10.45 18.95 4.23
N ILE A 5 -9.79 17.82 4.00
CA ILE A 5 -8.35 17.73 4.01
C ILE A 5 -7.89 17.50 2.57
N ILE A 6 -7.09 18.42 2.05
CA ILE A 6 -6.43 18.27 0.75
C ILE A 6 -4.96 17.99 1.03
N LEU A 7 -4.55 16.74 0.78
CA LEU A 7 -3.17 16.33 0.97
C LEU A 7 -2.40 16.45 -0.34
N GLY A 8 -1.43 17.36 -0.37
CA GLY A 8 -0.47 17.48 -1.46
C GLY A 8 0.72 16.55 -1.22
N ASP A 9 0.57 15.28 -1.55
CA ASP A 9 1.67 14.32 -1.43
C ASP A 9 2.77 14.61 -2.46
N GLY A 10 4.04 14.54 -2.02
CA GLY A 10 5.19 14.81 -2.88
C GLY A 10 5.41 16.30 -3.24
N MET A 11 4.69 17.24 -2.64
CA MET A 11 4.85 18.68 -2.92
C MET A 11 6.03 19.33 -2.19
N ALA A 12 6.45 18.78 -1.06
CA ALA A 12 7.60 19.27 -0.30
C ALA A 12 8.92 18.78 -0.92
N ASP A 13 9.90 19.67 -1.06
CA ASP A 13 11.21 19.32 -1.57
C ASP A 13 12.28 20.31 -1.06
N TRP A 14 13.53 19.98 -1.29
CA TRP A 14 14.67 20.84 -1.01
C TRP A 14 14.80 21.96 -2.04
N PRO A 15 15.47 23.07 -1.68
CA PRO A 15 15.80 24.13 -2.63
C PRO A 15 16.61 23.60 -3.82
N VAL A 16 16.25 24.02 -5.03
CA VAL A 16 16.88 23.59 -6.28
C VAL A 16 17.76 24.73 -6.81
N LYS A 17 19.06 24.50 -6.97
CA LYS A 17 20.03 25.53 -7.41
C LYS A 17 19.67 26.16 -8.74
N SER A 18 19.25 25.36 -9.73
CA SER A 18 18.84 25.86 -11.05
C SER A 18 17.58 26.75 -11.03
N LEU A 19 16.83 26.73 -9.92
CA LEU A 19 15.65 27.58 -9.69
C LEU A 19 15.96 28.77 -8.76
N GLY A 20 17.25 29.11 -8.57
CA GLY A 20 17.68 30.19 -7.70
C GLY A 20 17.50 29.87 -6.21
N ASP A 21 17.86 28.65 -5.82
CA ASP A 21 17.74 28.14 -4.45
C ASP A 21 16.31 28.21 -3.87
N LYS A 22 15.30 28.07 -4.73
CA LYS A 22 13.89 27.98 -4.34
C LYS A 22 13.42 26.54 -4.28
N THR A 23 12.53 26.25 -3.36
CA THR A 23 11.75 25.00 -3.39
C THR A 23 10.78 25.01 -4.58
N LEU A 24 10.28 23.84 -4.99
CA LEU A 24 9.32 23.74 -6.07
C LEU A 24 8.03 24.55 -5.78
N LEU A 25 7.54 24.54 -4.54
CA LEU A 25 6.40 25.36 -4.12
C LEU A 25 6.68 26.86 -4.17
N GLN A 26 7.91 27.30 -3.81
CA GLN A 26 8.28 28.70 -3.94
C GLN A 26 8.43 29.17 -5.40
N TYR A 27 8.73 28.24 -6.29
CA TYR A 27 8.88 28.52 -7.72
C TYR A 27 7.56 28.45 -8.48
N ALA A 28 6.66 27.54 -8.10
CA ALA A 28 5.37 27.36 -8.73
C ALA A 28 4.44 28.54 -8.50
N LYS A 29 3.56 28.80 -9.47
CA LYS A 29 2.50 29.80 -9.34
C LYS A 29 1.30 29.17 -8.64
N THR A 30 1.12 29.43 -7.36
CA THR A 30 0.09 28.84 -6.49
C THR A 30 -0.85 29.88 -5.87
N PRO A 31 -1.52 30.74 -6.66
CA PRO A 31 -2.23 31.94 -6.13
C PRO A 31 -3.35 31.60 -5.15
N TYR A 32 -4.03 30.46 -5.34
CA TYR A 32 -5.11 30.03 -4.43
C TYR A 32 -4.57 29.42 -3.14
N MET A 33 -3.51 28.62 -3.20
CA MET A 33 -2.84 28.10 -2.01
C MET A 33 -2.24 29.26 -1.20
N ASP A 34 -1.60 30.22 -1.86
CA ASP A 34 -1.05 31.42 -1.22
C ASP A 34 -2.15 32.26 -0.55
N LYS A 35 -3.34 32.36 -1.19
CA LYS A 35 -4.49 33.02 -0.59
C LYS A 35 -4.94 32.31 0.68
N LEU A 36 -5.09 30.98 0.64
CA LEU A 36 -5.49 30.19 1.80
C LEU A 36 -4.44 30.30 2.94
N ALA A 37 -3.17 30.24 2.61
CA ALA A 37 -2.09 30.39 3.58
C ALA A 37 -2.11 31.77 4.27
N ARG A 38 -2.43 32.84 3.54
CA ARG A 38 -2.56 34.19 4.11
C ARG A 38 -3.82 34.37 4.96
N MET A 39 -4.90 33.68 4.64
CA MET A 39 -6.18 33.79 5.35
C MET A 39 -6.30 32.85 6.53
N GLY A 40 -5.54 31.76 6.51
CA GLY A 40 -5.60 30.69 7.49
C GLY A 40 -4.49 30.77 8.55
N ARG A 41 -4.28 29.66 9.20
CA ARG A 41 -3.18 29.43 10.12
C ARG A 41 -2.22 28.41 9.53
N ASN A 42 -0.94 28.71 9.60
CA ASN A 42 0.11 27.81 9.14
C ASN A 42 0.76 27.12 10.35
N GLY A 43 1.25 25.91 10.15
CA GLY A 43 1.91 25.14 11.18
C GLY A 43 2.77 24.02 10.60
N ARG A 44 3.41 23.27 11.48
CA ARG A 44 4.16 22.05 11.14
C ARG A 44 3.49 20.86 11.82
N LEU A 45 3.33 19.79 11.08
CA LEU A 45 2.81 18.52 11.57
C LEU A 45 3.89 17.44 11.43
N ILE A 46 4.16 16.71 12.51
CA ILE A 46 4.99 15.51 12.45
C ILE A 46 4.09 14.37 12.03
N THR A 47 4.25 13.91 10.79
CA THR A 47 3.41 12.85 10.21
C THR A 47 3.99 11.46 10.41
N VAL A 48 5.29 11.34 10.68
CA VAL A 48 5.96 10.08 11.02
C VAL A 48 6.43 10.19 12.46
N ALA A 49 5.77 9.47 13.36
CA ALA A 49 6.14 9.43 14.78
C ALA A 49 7.47 8.68 14.96
N GLU A 50 8.17 8.99 16.07
CA GLU A 50 9.40 8.29 16.44
C GLU A 50 9.16 6.78 16.58
N GLY A 51 10.08 5.97 16.03
CA GLY A 51 9.99 4.52 16.02
C GLY A 51 9.21 3.93 14.85
N PHE A 52 8.59 4.76 13.99
CA PHE A 52 7.91 4.29 12.79
C PHE A 52 8.77 4.47 11.54
N HIS A 53 8.72 3.49 10.65
CA HIS A 53 9.33 3.60 9.33
C HIS A 53 8.60 4.66 8.49
N PRO A 54 9.29 5.54 7.76
CA PRO A 54 8.64 6.50 6.85
C PRO A 54 7.83 5.77 5.77
N GLY A 55 6.53 6.02 5.77
CA GLY A 55 5.60 5.41 4.81
C GLY A 55 4.32 6.22 4.70
N SER A 56 3.68 6.15 3.53
CA SER A 56 2.42 6.88 3.28
C SER A 56 1.31 6.43 4.23
N GLU A 57 1.28 5.16 4.63
CA GLU A 57 0.32 4.63 5.60
C GLU A 57 0.45 5.29 6.97
N VAL A 58 1.66 5.39 7.46
CA VAL A 58 1.97 6.04 8.75
C VAL A 58 1.61 7.52 8.70
N ALA A 59 2.05 8.22 7.63
CA ALA A 59 1.80 9.65 7.49
C ALA A 59 0.32 9.98 7.34
N ASN A 60 -0.43 9.25 6.51
CA ASN A 60 -1.86 9.50 6.30
C ASN A 60 -2.70 9.19 7.54
N MET A 61 -2.39 8.11 8.27
CA MET A 61 -3.05 7.83 9.56
C MET A 61 -2.79 8.94 10.57
N SER A 62 -1.57 9.49 10.62
CA SER A 62 -1.22 10.64 11.48
C SER A 62 -1.98 11.90 11.08
N VAL A 63 -2.10 12.19 9.78
CA VAL A 63 -2.89 13.33 9.27
C VAL A 63 -4.35 13.21 9.65
N LEU A 64 -4.91 12.00 9.66
CA LEU A 64 -6.27 11.72 10.11
C LEU A 64 -6.43 11.70 11.63
N GLY A 65 -5.35 11.90 12.39
CA GLY A 65 -5.38 12.01 13.86
C GLY A 65 -5.41 10.68 14.62
N TYR A 66 -5.08 9.58 13.97
CA TYR A 66 -5.02 8.28 14.62
C TYR A 66 -3.75 8.12 15.48
N ASN A 67 -3.89 7.43 16.60
CA ASN A 67 -2.79 7.05 17.47
C ASN A 67 -2.08 5.80 16.89
N LEU A 68 -1.02 6.01 16.13
CA LEU A 68 -0.29 4.95 15.43
C LEU A 68 0.10 3.76 16.31
N PRO A 69 0.70 3.94 17.50
CA PRO A 69 1.05 2.83 18.39
C PRO A 69 -0.11 1.90 18.73
N LYS A 70 -1.36 2.39 18.63
CA LYS A 70 -2.55 1.61 18.96
C LYS A 70 -3.23 0.97 17.75
N VAL A 71 -3.10 1.59 16.57
CA VAL A 71 -3.92 1.20 15.42
C VAL A 71 -3.12 0.71 14.22
N TYR A 72 -1.82 1.00 14.15
CA TYR A 72 -1.03 0.60 12.99
C TYR A 72 -0.66 -0.89 13.08
N GLU A 73 -1.04 -1.64 12.06
CA GLU A 73 -0.84 -3.09 11.98
C GLU A 73 0.01 -3.52 10.77
N GLY A 74 0.58 -2.57 10.02
CA GLY A 74 1.30 -2.85 8.77
C GLY A 74 0.48 -2.57 7.52
N ARG A 75 1.08 -2.77 6.35
CA ARG A 75 0.45 -2.47 5.05
C ARG A 75 -0.51 -3.57 4.57
N GLY A 76 -0.19 -4.83 4.87
CA GLY A 76 -0.98 -5.96 4.39
C GLY A 76 -2.48 -5.82 4.61
N PRO A 77 -2.95 -5.56 5.84
CA PRO A 77 -4.38 -5.38 6.10
C PRO A 77 -5.01 -4.16 5.41
N LEU A 78 -4.25 -3.07 5.22
CA LEU A 78 -4.76 -1.89 4.51
C LEU A 78 -4.97 -2.19 3.03
N GLU A 79 -4.03 -2.91 2.41
CA GLU A 79 -4.17 -3.35 1.02
C GLU A 79 -5.27 -4.43 0.88
N ALA A 80 -5.46 -5.30 1.88
CA ALA A 80 -6.58 -6.24 1.92
C ALA A 80 -7.93 -5.52 1.82
N ALA A 81 -8.14 -4.52 2.66
CA ALA A 81 -9.37 -3.73 2.65
C ALA A 81 -9.60 -3.01 1.32
N SER A 82 -8.54 -2.52 0.67
CA SER A 82 -8.65 -1.78 -0.59
C SER A 82 -9.15 -2.64 -1.76
N ILE A 83 -8.80 -3.92 -1.76
CA ILE A 83 -9.24 -4.90 -2.78
C ILE A 83 -10.47 -5.70 -2.35
N GLY A 84 -11.14 -5.30 -1.26
CA GLY A 84 -12.38 -5.91 -0.78
C GLY A 84 -12.19 -7.22 0.01
N VAL A 85 -10.99 -7.54 0.44
CA VAL A 85 -10.71 -8.69 1.30
C VAL A 85 -10.92 -8.30 2.77
N ASP A 86 -12.04 -8.76 3.34
CA ASP A 86 -12.37 -8.53 4.74
C ASP A 86 -11.71 -9.59 5.62
N LEU A 87 -10.69 -9.17 6.38
CA LEU A 87 -9.94 -10.05 7.27
C LEU A 87 -10.79 -10.46 8.48
N LYS A 88 -10.86 -11.76 8.71
CA LYS A 88 -11.54 -12.33 9.88
C LYS A 88 -10.62 -12.34 11.10
N PRO A 89 -11.18 -12.46 12.31
CA PRO A 89 -10.36 -12.66 13.51
C PRO A 89 -9.39 -13.83 13.36
N GLY A 90 -8.13 -13.62 13.71
CA GLY A 90 -7.07 -14.62 13.58
C GLY A 90 -6.48 -14.76 12.16
N GLU A 91 -6.85 -13.92 11.21
CA GLU A 91 -6.22 -13.85 9.88
C GLU A 91 -5.17 -12.75 9.85
N MET A 92 -3.98 -13.09 9.38
CA MET A 92 -2.87 -12.19 9.10
C MET A 92 -2.80 -11.95 7.59
N ALA A 93 -2.70 -10.70 7.20
CA ALA A 93 -2.48 -10.31 5.80
C ALA A 93 -1.06 -9.79 5.60
N MET A 94 -0.48 -10.14 4.46
CA MET A 94 0.81 -9.64 4.00
C MET A 94 0.68 -9.11 2.59
N ARG A 95 1.31 -7.98 2.30
CA ARG A 95 1.58 -7.64 0.92
C ARG A 95 2.44 -8.71 0.29
N CYS A 96 2.09 -9.15 -0.90
CA CYS A 96 2.77 -10.22 -1.63
C CYS A 96 3.14 -9.73 -3.02
N ASN A 97 4.41 -9.39 -3.23
CA ASN A 97 4.86 -9.00 -4.56
C ASN A 97 5.12 -10.24 -5.43
N LEU A 98 4.81 -10.14 -6.72
CA LEU A 98 5.46 -10.97 -7.73
C LEU A 98 6.79 -10.30 -8.12
N ILE A 99 7.89 -11.02 -7.91
CA ILE A 99 9.25 -10.54 -8.16
C ILE A 99 9.97 -11.37 -9.22
N CYS A 100 11.01 -10.80 -9.79
CA CYS A 100 11.95 -11.53 -10.65
C CYS A 100 13.19 -11.93 -9.85
N VAL A 101 13.45 -13.23 -9.81
CA VAL A 101 14.68 -13.82 -9.27
C VAL A 101 15.49 -14.41 -10.41
N GLU A 102 16.80 -14.09 -10.47
CA GLU A 102 17.74 -14.63 -11.44
C GLU A 102 18.90 -15.32 -10.69
N GLY A 103 18.97 -16.65 -10.77
CA GLY A 103 19.82 -17.43 -9.89
C GLY A 103 19.43 -17.21 -8.42
N GLU A 104 20.39 -16.72 -7.62
CA GLU A 104 20.17 -16.40 -6.20
C GLU A 104 19.88 -14.90 -5.96
N ILE A 105 19.72 -14.11 -7.02
CA ILE A 105 19.60 -12.63 -6.94
C ILE A 105 18.17 -12.20 -7.15
N LEU A 106 17.65 -11.35 -6.24
CA LEU A 106 16.42 -10.60 -6.44
C LEU A 106 16.69 -9.51 -7.50
N LYS A 107 16.37 -9.81 -8.77
CA LYS A 107 16.68 -8.94 -9.92
C LYS A 107 15.86 -7.66 -9.87
N ASN A 108 14.56 -7.78 -9.70
CA ASN A 108 13.69 -6.64 -9.48
C ASN A 108 12.41 -7.02 -8.71
N HIS A 109 11.82 -6.04 -8.05
CA HIS A 109 10.67 -6.17 -7.16
C HIS A 109 9.31 -6.15 -7.87
N SER A 110 9.27 -5.90 -9.17
CA SER A 110 8.04 -5.65 -9.95
C SER A 110 7.88 -6.57 -11.16
N SER A 111 8.81 -7.53 -11.34
CA SER A 111 8.85 -8.41 -12.52
C SER A 111 8.79 -7.63 -13.84
N GLY A 112 9.54 -6.50 -13.91
CA GLY A 112 9.53 -5.62 -15.07
C GLY A 112 8.19 -4.91 -15.28
N HIS A 113 7.50 -4.53 -14.21
CA HIS A 113 6.16 -3.93 -14.22
C HIS A 113 5.14 -4.82 -14.96
N ILE A 114 5.04 -6.08 -14.51
CA ILE A 114 4.04 -7.04 -15.03
C ILE A 114 2.64 -6.43 -15.00
N SER A 115 1.83 -6.69 -16.05
CA SER A 115 0.44 -6.20 -16.09
C SER A 115 -0.45 -6.91 -15.05
N THR A 116 -1.57 -6.32 -14.71
CA THR A 116 -2.53 -6.93 -13.78
C THR A 116 -3.09 -8.24 -14.34
N GLU A 117 -3.39 -8.29 -15.62
CA GLU A 117 -3.94 -9.45 -16.31
C GLU A 117 -2.96 -10.64 -16.31
N GLU A 118 -1.68 -10.37 -16.63
CA GLU A 118 -0.63 -11.41 -16.57
C GLU A 118 -0.41 -11.89 -15.14
N ALA A 119 -0.38 -10.96 -14.19
CA ALA A 119 -0.17 -11.27 -12.78
C ALA A 119 -1.33 -12.08 -12.18
N ASP A 120 -2.57 -11.77 -12.57
CA ASP A 120 -3.76 -12.52 -12.13
C ASP A 120 -3.65 -14.01 -12.51
N VAL A 121 -3.25 -14.33 -13.73
CA VAL A 121 -3.03 -15.72 -14.16
C VAL A 121 -2.06 -16.45 -13.23
N LEU A 122 -0.96 -15.80 -12.85
CA LEU A 122 0.05 -16.43 -11.98
C LEU A 122 -0.44 -16.56 -10.53
N ILE A 123 -1.15 -15.57 -10.01
CA ILE A 123 -1.69 -15.60 -8.64
C ILE A 123 -2.82 -16.64 -8.52
N GLN A 124 -3.70 -16.74 -9.51
CA GLN A 124 -4.73 -17.80 -9.52
C GLN A 124 -4.10 -19.20 -9.60
N TYR A 125 -3.04 -19.34 -10.40
CA TYR A 125 -2.30 -20.61 -10.45
C TYR A 125 -1.64 -20.94 -9.09
N LEU A 126 -1.05 -19.97 -8.41
CA LEU A 126 -0.51 -20.19 -7.06
C LEU A 126 -1.61 -20.48 -6.04
N GLN A 127 -2.77 -19.82 -6.16
CA GLN A 127 -3.93 -20.14 -5.31
C GLN A 127 -4.41 -21.58 -5.53
N GLU A 128 -4.44 -22.06 -6.77
CA GLU A 128 -4.81 -23.46 -7.07
C GLU A 128 -3.79 -24.46 -6.48
N LYS A 129 -2.49 -24.16 -6.58
CA LYS A 129 -1.42 -25.12 -6.23
C LYS A 129 -1.00 -25.08 -4.76
N LEU A 130 -1.03 -23.90 -4.13
CA LEU A 130 -0.51 -23.67 -2.77
C LEU A 130 -1.61 -23.21 -1.80
N GLY A 131 -2.73 -22.69 -2.32
CA GLY A 131 -3.85 -22.22 -1.51
C GLY A 131 -4.57 -23.37 -0.81
N ASN A 132 -5.08 -23.10 0.40
CA ASN A 132 -5.84 -24.04 1.22
C ASN A 132 -6.65 -23.27 2.28
N ASP A 133 -7.25 -23.96 3.24
CA ASP A 133 -8.04 -23.36 4.32
C ASP A 133 -7.24 -22.39 5.23
N ARG A 134 -5.92 -22.53 5.23
CA ARG A 134 -4.98 -21.69 6.01
C ARG A 134 -4.35 -20.58 5.19
N VAL A 135 -4.09 -20.82 3.91
CA VAL A 135 -3.31 -19.94 3.01
C VAL A 135 -4.15 -19.53 1.81
N ARG A 136 -4.30 -18.24 1.60
CA ARG A 136 -5.03 -17.68 0.45
C ARG A 136 -4.23 -16.59 -0.23
N PHE A 137 -4.20 -16.65 -1.55
CA PHE A 137 -3.64 -15.61 -2.41
C PHE A 137 -4.78 -14.80 -3.04
N HIS A 138 -4.62 -13.49 -3.10
CA HIS A 138 -5.59 -12.60 -3.74
C HIS A 138 -4.88 -11.70 -4.72
N THR A 139 -5.42 -11.58 -5.92
CA THR A 139 -4.91 -10.68 -6.95
C THR A 139 -5.15 -9.23 -6.56
N GLY A 140 -4.11 -8.42 -6.66
CA GLY A 140 -4.18 -6.97 -6.56
C GLY A 140 -3.86 -6.33 -7.91
N VAL A 141 -3.03 -5.27 -7.92
CA VAL A 141 -2.72 -4.49 -9.11
C VAL A 141 -1.26 -4.70 -9.53
N GLN A 142 -1.03 -5.09 -10.79
CA GLN A 142 0.30 -5.34 -11.34
C GLN A 142 1.06 -6.40 -10.51
N TYR A 143 2.23 -6.06 -9.99
CA TYR A 143 3.06 -6.93 -9.17
C TYR A 143 2.65 -7.00 -7.68
N ARG A 144 1.62 -6.26 -7.28
CA ARG A 144 1.18 -6.08 -5.88
C ARG A 144 -0.03 -6.95 -5.59
N HIS A 145 0.12 -7.97 -4.80
CA HIS A 145 -0.91 -8.94 -4.42
C HIS A 145 -0.97 -9.08 -2.91
N LEU A 146 -1.85 -9.94 -2.44
CA LEU A 146 -2.06 -10.20 -1.02
C LEU A 146 -1.92 -11.69 -0.73
N LEU A 147 -1.23 -12.00 0.38
CA LEU A 147 -1.22 -13.30 1.02
C LEU A 147 -1.95 -13.19 2.35
N VAL A 148 -2.93 -14.06 2.58
CA VAL A 148 -3.64 -14.17 3.87
C VAL A 148 -3.34 -15.51 4.49
N ILE A 149 -2.93 -15.50 5.77
CA ILE A 149 -2.61 -16.69 6.55
C ILE A 149 -3.49 -16.73 7.80
N LYS A 150 -4.35 -17.73 7.89
CA LYS A 150 -5.14 -17.99 9.10
C LYS A 150 -4.26 -18.55 10.20
N GLY A 151 -4.31 -17.95 11.39
CA GLY A 151 -3.46 -18.33 12.51
C GLY A 151 -1.98 -17.97 12.33
N GLY A 152 -1.66 -17.05 11.39
CA GLY A 152 -0.30 -16.53 11.22
C GLY A 152 0.09 -15.58 12.35
N ASN A 153 1.35 -15.60 12.76
CA ASN A 153 1.93 -14.66 13.71
C ASN A 153 2.66 -13.54 12.97
N LYS A 154 2.31 -12.27 13.25
CA LYS A 154 2.85 -11.09 12.55
C LYS A 154 4.24 -10.65 13.02
N GLU A 155 4.73 -11.19 14.13
CA GLU A 155 6.04 -10.83 14.70
C GLU A 155 7.18 -11.41 13.86
N LEU A 156 7.31 -10.85 12.64
CA LEU A 156 8.20 -11.29 11.59
C LEU A 156 9.08 -10.13 11.10
N ASP A 157 10.35 -10.41 10.91
CA ASP A 157 11.29 -9.54 10.19
C ASP A 157 11.15 -9.84 8.69
N CYS A 158 10.66 -8.87 7.95
CA CYS A 158 10.40 -8.97 6.51
C CYS A 158 11.05 -7.79 5.78
N THR A 159 11.88 -8.08 4.79
CA THR A 159 12.54 -7.06 3.99
C THR A 159 11.66 -6.62 2.82
N PRO A 160 11.33 -5.32 2.67
CA PRO A 160 10.65 -4.80 1.47
C PRO A 160 11.52 -5.05 0.22
N PRO A 161 10.98 -5.66 -0.85
CA PRO A 161 11.81 -6.09 -1.99
C PRO A 161 12.37 -4.92 -2.82
N HIS A 162 11.74 -3.74 -2.74
CA HIS A 162 12.20 -2.54 -3.43
C HIS A 162 13.41 -1.85 -2.76
N ASP A 163 13.72 -2.19 -1.50
CA ASP A 163 14.87 -1.64 -0.78
C ASP A 163 16.16 -2.45 -1.04
N VAL A 164 16.03 -3.62 -1.64
CA VAL A 164 17.13 -4.58 -1.79
C VAL A 164 17.30 -5.11 -3.22
N PRO A 165 17.21 -4.26 -4.27
CA PRO A 165 17.41 -4.72 -5.63
C PRO A 165 18.84 -5.25 -5.82
N LEU A 166 18.98 -6.28 -6.63
CA LEU A 166 20.25 -6.93 -6.97
C LEU A 166 20.99 -7.55 -5.78
N LYS A 167 20.29 -7.85 -4.70
CA LYS A 167 20.85 -8.56 -3.54
C LYS A 167 20.52 -10.06 -3.58
N PRO A 168 21.36 -10.92 -2.97
CA PRO A 168 20.99 -12.31 -2.74
C PRO A 168 19.71 -12.42 -1.92
N PHE A 169 18.73 -13.20 -2.40
CA PHE A 169 17.41 -13.24 -1.74
C PHE A 169 17.38 -14.12 -0.48
N ARG A 170 18.18 -15.21 -0.42
CA ARG A 170 18.10 -16.15 0.71
C ARG A 170 18.39 -15.53 2.07
N PRO A 171 19.41 -14.66 2.26
CA PRO A 171 19.62 -13.99 3.55
C PRO A 171 18.49 -13.04 3.96
N LEU A 172 17.66 -12.63 2.98
CA LEU A 172 16.55 -11.66 3.15
C LEU A 172 15.20 -12.35 3.37
N MET A 173 15.15 -13.68 3.36
CA MET A 173 13.92 -14.43 3.63
C MET A 173 13.41 -14.13 5.04
N VAL A 174 12.12 -14.37 5.26
CA VAL A 174 11.40 -14.01 6.48
C VAL A 174 12.04 -14.68 7.72
N LYS A 175 12.21 -13.91 8.79
CA LYS A 175 12.72 -14.39 10.07
C LYS A 175 11.73 -14.13 11.19
N PRO A 176 11.60 -15.02 12.18
CA PRO A 176 10.77 -14.75 13.34
C PRO A 176 11.44 -13.71 14.26
N LEU A 177 10.68 -12.78 14.79
CA LEU A 177 11.13 -11.85 15.84
C LEU A 177 10.92 -12.43 17.23
N VAL A 178 10.02 -13.41 17.34
CA VAL A 178 9.73 -14.14 18.58
C VAL A 178 9.62 -15.66 18.28
N PRO A 179 9.91 -16.54 19.22
CA PRO A 179 9.86 -18.00 18.99
C PRO A 179 8.51 -18.49 18.44
N GLU A 180 7.41 -17.90 18.89
CA GLU A 180 6.05 -18.27 18.50
C GLU A 180 5.74 -17.93 17.02
N ALA A 181 6.57 -17.12 16.38
CA ALA A 181 6.44 -16.78 14.95
C ALA A 181 7.23 -17.73 14.03
N GLN A 182 8.00 -18.68 14.57
CA GLN A 182 8.86 -19.56 13.79
C GLN A 182 8.07 -20.37 12.75
N GLU A 183 6.96 -21.01 13.15
CA GLU A 183 6.12 -21.79 12.23
C GLU A 183 5.58 -20.93 11.07
N THR A 184 5.22 -19.67 11.36
CA THR A 184 4.75 -18.74 10.34
C THR A 184 5.86 -18.34 9.38
N ALA A 185 7.06 -18.06 9.90
CA ALA A 185 8.23 -17.75 9.08
C ALA A 185 8.60 -18.92 8.16
N ASP A 186 8.63 -20.14 8.69
CA ASP A 186 8.92 -21.36 7.93
C ASP A 186 7.88 -21.58 6.82
N LEU A 187 6.59 -21.43 7.14
CA LEU A 187 5.52 -21.52 6.16
C LEU A 187 5.70 -20.51 5.01
N ILE A 188 5.97 -19.26 5.32
CA ILE A 188 6.14 -18.20 4.31
C ILE A 188 7.37 -18.51 3.43
N ASN A 189 8.47 -18.92 4.04
CA ASN A 189 9.69 -19.26 3.32
C ASN A 189 9.50 -20.49 2.41
N ASP A 190 8.74 -21.49 2.85
CA ASP A 190 8.35 -22.64 2.04
C ASP A 190 7.48 -22.20 0.84
N LEU A 191 6.52 -21.29 1.05
CA LEU A 191 5.69 -20.73 -0.01
C LEU A 191 6.53 -19.94 -1.05
N ILE A 192 7.53 -19.15 -0.60
CA ILE A 192 8.45 -18.45 -1.50
C ILE A 192 9.19 -19.47 -2.40
N LEU A 193 9.81 -20.47 -1.81
CA LEU A 193 10.57 -21.48 -2.56
C LEU A 193 9.69 -22.32 -3.49
N LYS A 194 8.54 -22.79 -3.02
CA LYS A 194 7.56 -23.51 -3.84
C LYS A 194 7.04 -22.67 -5.00
N SER A 195 6.82 -21.37 -4.79
CA SER A 195 6.41 -20.48 -5.87
C SER A 195 7.45 -20.41 -6.98
N GLN A 196 8.74 -20.39 -6.64
CA GLN A 196 9.83 -20.41 -7.64
C GLN A 196 9.80 -21.69 -8.48
N GLU A 197 9.63 -22.84 -7.83
CA GLU A 197 9.51 -24.13 -8.53
C GLU A 197 8.35 -24.15 -9.52
N LEU A 198 7.16 -23.69 -9.08
CA LEU A 198 5.94 -23.68 -9.87
C LEU A 198 5.97 -22.66 -11.01
N LEU A 199 6.50 -21.47 -10.74
CA LEU A 199 6.48 -20.36 -11.70
C LEU A 199 7.62 -20.39 -12.72
N LYS A 200 8.74 -21.08 -12.42
CA LYS A 200 9.91 -21.17 -13.27
C LYS A 200 9.58 -21.57 -14.72
N ASN A 201 8.74 -22.59 -14.88
CA ASN A 201 8.37 -23.14 -16.19
C ASN A 201 6.91 -22.85 -16.58
N HIS A 202 6.27 -21.91 -15.89
CA HIS A 202 4.90 -21.53 -16.23
C HIS A 202 4.85 -20.94 -17.65
N PRO A 203 3.90 -21.33 -18.52
CA PRO A 203 3.86 -20.91 -19.93
C PRO A 203 3.92 -19.40 -20.13
N LEU A 204 3.26 -18.63 -19.25
CA LEU A 204 3.29 -17.18 -19.28
C LEU A 204 4.71 -16.64 -19.04
N ASN A 205 5.45 -17.19 -18.08
CA ASN A 205 6.83 -16.77 -17.81
C ASN A 205 7.79 -17.14 -18.95
N LEU A 206 7.60 -18.32 -19.56
CA LEU A 206 8.36 -18.70 -20.77
C LEU A 206 8.10 -17.75 -21.93
N LYS A 207 6.82 -17.35 -22.13
CA LYS A 207 6.46 -16.34 -23.12
C LYS A 207 7.11 -14.99 -22.81
N ARG A 208 7.02 -14.50 -21.56
CA ARG A 208 7.65 -13.24 -21.14
C ARG A 208 9.15 -13.24 -21.43
N MET A 209 9.85 -14.31 -21.09
CA MET A 209 11.29 -14.44 -21.37
C MET A 209 11.58 -14.44 -22.87
N SER A 210 10.76 -15.10 -23.69
CA SER A 210 10.93 -15.08 -25.16
C SER A 210 10.71 -13.70 -25.78
N GLU A 211 9.95 -12.83 -25.10
CA GLU A 211 9.72 -11.43 -25.46
C GLU A 211 10.76 -10.47 -24.85
N GLY A 212 11.80 -10.98 -24.18
CA GLY A 212 12.82 -10.17 -23.52
C GLY A 212 12.35 -9.46 -22.25
N LYS A 213 11.22 -9.91 -21.67
CA LYS A 213 10.67 -9.38 -20.41
C LYS A 213 11.14 -10.23 -19.21
N ASP A 214 11.24 -9.59 -18.06
CA ASP A 214 11.52 -10.31 -16.81
C ASP A 214 10.35 -11.25 -16.44
N PRO A 215 10.64 -12.52 -16.10
CA PRO A 215 9.60 -13.41 -15.58
C PRO A 215 9.15 -12.96 -14.17
N ALA A 216 7.92 -13.26 -13.83
CA ALA A 216 7.41 -13.15 -12.47
C ALA A 216 7.49 -14.53 -11.82
N ASN A 217 8.67 -14.90 -11.34
CA ASN A 217 9.02 -16.27 -11.00
C ASN A 217 9.17 -16.55 -9.50
N SER A 218 8.80 -15.59 -8.66
CA SER A 218 8.75 -15.78 -7.19
C SER A 218 7.73 -14.84 -6.57
N ILE A 219 7.09 -15.29 -5.50
CA ILE A 219 6.39 -14.38 -4.58
C ILE A 219 7.39 -13.80 -3.57
N TRP A 220 7.02 -12.66 -3.00
CA TRP A 220 7.75 -12.03 -1.90
C TRP A 220 6.78 -11.38 -0.92
N PRO A 221 6.32 -12.14 0.12
CA PRO A 221 5.45 -11.60 1.17
C PRO A 221 6.24 -10.71 2.14
N TRP A 222 5.63 -9.57 2.54
CA TRP A 222 6.21 -8.62 3.47
C TRP A 222 5.15 -7.74 4.13
N SER A 223 5.51 -6.99 5.18
CA SER A 223 4.63 -6.13 5.96
C SER A 223 3.37 -6.83 6.46
N PRO A 224 3.54 -7.86 7.32
CA PRO A 224 2.43 -8.58 7.93
C PRO A 224 1.63 -7.70 8.87
N GLY A 225 0.34 -8.04 9.06
CA GLY A 225 -0.49 -7.40 10.05
C GLY A 225 -1.86 -8.06 10.17
N TYR A 226 -2.55 -7.76 11.26
CA TYR A 226 -3.92 -8.16 11.50
C TYR A 226 -4.90 -7.05 11.09
N ARG A 227 -6.20 -7.32 11.14
CA ARG A 227 -7.21 -6.28 10.98
C ARG A 227 -6.98 -5.16 12.00
N PRO A 228 -6.75 -3.90 11.56
CA PRO A 228 -6.52 -2.79 12.46
C PRO A 228 -7.72 -2.54 13.39
N GLN A 229 -7.45 -2.26 14.66
CA GLN A 229 -8.45 -1.82 15.63
C GLN A 229 -8.63 -0.30 15.54
N MET A 230 -8.99 0.18 14.35
CA MET A 230 -9.23 1.60 14.10
C MET A 230 -10.67 1.96 14.49
N PRO A 231 -10.88 2.92 15.40
CA PRO A 231 -12.22 3.48 15.61
C PRO A 231 -12.67 4.19 14.32
N ALA A 232 -13.96 4.14 14.01
CA ALA A 232 -14.49 4.91 12.91
C ALA A 232 -14.21 6.42 13.11
N PHE A 233 -14.01 7.13 12.01
CA PHE A 233 -13.71 8.57 12.07
C PHE A 233 -14.81 9.37 12.80
N SER A 234 -16.06 8.96 12.63
CA SER A 234 -17.21 9.52 13.35
C SER A 234 -17.22 9.24 14.85
N GLU A 235 -16.56 8.19 15.32
CA GLU A 235 -16.38 7.90 16.75
C GLU A 235 -15.30 8.80 17.34
N THR A 236 -14.21 9.00 16.59
CA THR A 236 -13.11 9.89 17.01
C THR A 236 -13.50 11.36 16.93
N PHE A 237 -14.28 11.73 15.92
CA PHE A 237 -14.74 13.09 15.66
C PHE A 237 -16.27 13.14 15.52
N PRO A 238 -17.03 13.21 16.64
CA PRO A 238 -18.51 13.10 16.63
C PRO A 238 -19.25 14.16 15.80
N GLN A 239 -18.58 15.28 15.49
CA GLN A 239 -19.11 16.31 14.59
C GLN A 239 -19.12 15.88 13.12
N VAL A 240 -18.38 14.83 12.77
CA VAL A 240 -18.35 14.23 11.42
C VAL A 240 -19.19 12.96 11.43
N LYS A 241 -20.42 13.04 11.00
CA LYS A 241 -21.32 11.87 10.93
C LYS A 241 -21.12 11.04 9.68
N LYS A 242 -20.77 11.70 8.59
CA LYS A 242 -20.50 11.07 7.28
C LYS A 242 -19.26 11.67 6.68
N GLY A 243 -18.41 10.81 6.12
CA GLY A 243 -17.20 11.24 5.46
C GLY A 243 -16.87 10.37 4.24
N ALA A 244 -16.06 10.93 3.36
CA ALA A 244 -15.59 10.26 2.16
C ALA A 244 -14.07 10.37 2.00
N VAL A 245 -13.49 9.41 1.25
CA VAL A 245 -12.10 9.42 0.83
C VAL A 245 -12.00 9.38 -0.68
N ILE A 246 -11.13 10.21 -1.25
CA ILE A 246 -10.81 10.29 -2.68
C ILE A 246 -9.33 10.06 -2.86
N SER A 247 -8.96 8.90 -3.35
CA SER A 247 -7.57 8.56 -3.67
C SER A 247 -7.52 7.54 -4.80
N ALA A 248 -6.48 7.62 -5.63
CA ALA A 248 -6.15 6.58 -6.61
C ALA A 248 -5.22 5.50 -6.01
N VAL A 249 -4.77 5.69 -4.78
CA VAL A 249 -3.81 4.79 -4.11
C VAL A 249 -4.57 3.84 -3.19
N ASP A 250 -4.42 2.54 -3.42
CA ASP A 250 -5.13 1.49 -2.67
C ASP A 250 -4.90 1.58 -1.18
N LEU A 251 -3.66 1.85 -0.77
CA LEU A 251 -3.27 2.03 0.62
C LEU A 251 -4.12 3.09 1.35
N ILE A 252 -4.36 4.23 0.70
CA ILE A 252 -5.16 5.32 1.26
C ILE A 252 -6.65 4.94 1.30
N ASN A 253 -7.11 4.23 0.27
CA ASN A 253 -8.48 3.69 0.25
C ASN A 253 -8.69 2.67 1.39
N GLY A 254 -7.68 1.85 1.70
CA GLY A 254 -7.71 0.92 2.83
C GLY A 254 -7.79 1.62 4.20
N ILE A 255 -7.03 2.71 4.38
CA ILE A 255 -7.14 3.56 5.58
C ILE A 255 -8.55 4.14 5.67
N GLY A 256 -9.08 4.69 4.57
CA GLY A 256 -10.44 5.21 4.51
C GLY A 256 -11.50 4.16 4.87
N TYR A 257 -11.33 2.92 4.39
CA TYR A 257 -12.22 1.80 4.72
C TYR A 257 -12.27 1.54 6.24
N TYR A 258 -11.12 1.38 6.89
CA TYR A 258 -11.08 1.15 8.34
C TYR A 258 -11.52 2.37 9.15
N ALA A 259 -11.31 3.57 8.62
CA ALA A 259 -11.83 4.80 9.20
C ALA A 259 -13.35 4.97 9.04
N GLY A 260 -14.05 4.05 8.35
CA GLY A 260 -15.48 4.15 8.07
C GLY A 260 -15.84 5.25 7.07
N LEU A 261 -14.88 5.69 6.24
CA LEU A 261 -15.08 6.68 5.18
C LEU A 261 -15.54 6.00 3.89
N ARG A 262 -16.49 6.60 3.21
CA ARG A 262 -17.00 6.13 1.92
C ARG A 262 -15.96 6.40 0.82
N ARG A 263 -15.50 5.36 0.14
CA ARG A 263 -14.61 5.51 -1.03
C ARG A 263 -15.37 6.11 -2.21
N ILE A 264 -14.76 7.10 -2.85
CA ILE A 264 -15.25 7.68 -4.11
C ILE A 264 -14.24 7.37 -5.21
N ALA A 265 -14.63 6.54 -6.16
CA ALA A 265 -13.87 6.32 -7.38
C ALA A 265 -14.01 7.53 -8.30
N VAL A 266 -12.89 8.03 -8.81
CA VAL A 266 -12.85 9.20 -9.67
C VAL A 266 -12.21 8.83 -11.00
N GLU A 267 -12.92 9.09 -12.09
CA GLU A 267 -12.42 8.85 -13.45
C GLU A 267 -11.18 9.69 -13.73
N GLY A 268 -10.13 9.05 -14.24
CA GLY A 268 -8.85 9.70 -14.53
C GLY A 268 -7.97 9.99 -13.30
N ALA A 269 -8.36 9.54 -12.11
CA ALA A 269 -7.49 9.59 -10.95
C ALA A 269 -6.45 8.46 -11.04
N THR A 270 -5.19 8.80 -11.23
CA THR A 270 -4.10 7.83 -11.47
C THR A 270 -3.06 7.77 -10.34
N GLY A 271 -3.03 8.73 -9.43
CA GLY A 271 -1.95 8.89 -8.44
C GLY A 271 -0.60 9.31 -9.03
N LEU A 272 -0.55 9.63 -10.32
CA LEU A 272 0.62 10.12 -11.05
C LEU A 272 0.49 11.62 -11.34
N TYR A 273 1.53 12.24 -11.89
CA TYR A 273 1.55 13.67 -12.24
C TYR A 273 0.43 14.09 -13.23
N ASN A 274 -0.05 13.15 -14.04
CA ASN A 274 -1.11 13.35 -15.04
C ASN A 274 -2.50 12.98 -14.52
N THR A 275 -2.69 12.90 -13.20
CA THR A 275 -4.02 12.64 -12.60
C THR A 275 -5.02 13.74 -12.97
N ASN A 276 -6.30 13.38 -13.11
CA ASN A 276 -7.35 14.35 -13.38
C ASN A 276 -7.73 15.09 -12.09
N TYR A 277 -7.14 16.26 -11.87
CA TYR A 277 -7.40 17.10 -10.71
C TYR A 277 -8.81 17.69 -10.70
N GLU A 278 -9.34 18.08 -11.86
CA GLU A 278 -10.67 18.64 -12.00
C GLU A 278 -11.75 17.66 -11.56
N ASN A 279 -11.66 16.40 -11.99
CA ASN A 279 -12.60 15.37 -11.59
C ASN A 279 -12.49 15.07 -10.09
N LYS A 280 -11.29 15.09 -9.50
CA LYS A 280 -11.10 14.91 -8.05
C LYS A 280 -11.77 16.05 -7.26
N VAL A 281 -11.62 17.30 -7.70
CA VAL A 281 -12.24 18.46 -7.06
C VAL A 281 -13.75 18.39 -7.22
N ALA A 282 -14.27 18.10 -8.42
CA ALA A 282 -15.69 17.96 -8.66
C ALA A 282 -16.34 16.89 -7.76
N ALA A 283 -15.68 15.73 -7.64
CA ALA A 283 -16.13 14.66 -6.76
C ALA A 283 -16.12 15.06 -5.28
N ALA A 284 -15.11 15.81 -4.83
CA ALA A 284 -15.05 16.33 -3.47
C ALA A 284 -16.17 17.32 -3.16
N LEU A 285 -16.43 18.25 -4.08
CA LEU A 285 -17.52 19.23 -3.93
C LEU A 285 -18.89 18.55 -3.94
N GLU A 286 -19.09 17.54 -4.79
CA GLU A 286 -20.33 16.75 -4.81
C GLU A 286 -20.52 15.99 -3.51
N ALA A 287 -19.47 15.34 -3.00
CA ALA A 287 -19.51 14.63 -1.72
C ALA A 287 -19.86 15.55 -0.56
N LEU A 288 -19.31 16.77 -0.53
CA LEU A 288 -19.60 17.74 0.52
C LEU A 288 -21.05 18.24 0.55
N LYS A 289 -21.88 17.92 -0.44
CA LYS A 289 -23.33 18.21 -0.35
C LYS A 289 -24.00 17.32 0.71
N THR A 290 -23.53 16.10 0.87
CA THR A 290 -24.12 15.09 1.77
C THR A 290 -23.22 14.66 2.91
N ASP A 291 -21.90 14.69 2.71
CA ASP A 291 -20.91 14.31 3.70
C ASP A 291 -20.41 15.54 4.49
N ASP A 292 -20.02 15.33 5.74
CA ASP A 292 -19.49 16.38 6.62
C ASP A 292 -17.97 16.54 6.45
N PHE A 293 -17.30 15.50 5.91
CA PHE A 293 -15.87 15.42 5.77
C PHE A 293 -15.46 14.76 4.43
N VAL A 294 -14.42 15.30 3.79
CA VAL A 294 -13.77 14.69 2.63
C VAL A 294 -12.24 14.72 2.82
N TYR A 295 -11.63 13.55 2.59
CA TYR A 295 -10.18 13.37 2.58
C TYR A 295 -9.69 13.07 1.16
#